data_9691296bbedcf33bd5c9b3012dd54170
#
_entry.id   9691296bbedcf33bd5c9b3012dd54170
#
_cell.length_a   1.000
_cell.length_b   1.000
_cell.length_c   1.000
_cell.angle_alpha   90.00
_cell.angle_beta   90.00
_cell.angle_gamma   90.00
#
_symmetry.space_group_name_H-M   'P 1'
#
loop_
_entity.id
_entity.type
_entity.pdbx_description
1 polymer ?
#
loop_
_entity_poly.entity_id
_entity_poly.type
_entity_poly.pdbx_seq_one_letter_code
_entity_poly.pdbx_strand_id
1 'polypeptide(L)'
;MFTVYGKSDSGNCYKVKLALEQLSLPYRWVEIDSTRGETRTESFLSMNPNGKVPTAALEDGSFLPESNAILHYLAEGSPLLPADRLGRARVLQWMFFEQYSHEPYIAVARSILRYLPPDSPRRA
;
A
#
# COMPACT_ATOMS: atom_id res chain seq x y z
N MET A 1 -10.69 -15.16 3.28
CA MET A 1 -11.13 -13.75 3.11
C MET A 1 -9.92 -12.84 3.21
N PHE A 2 -9.74 -11.99 2.23
CA PHE A 2 -8.63 -11.04 2.14
C PHE A 2 -8.66 -10.01 3.29
N THR A 3 -7.54 -9.78 3.96
CA THR A 3 -7.47 -8.78 5.05
C THR A 3 -6.38 -7.77 4.73
N VAL A 4 -6.71 -6.49 4.81
CA VAL A 4 -5.74 -5.39 4.63
C VAL A 4 -5.46 -4.71 5.96
N TYR A 5 -4.21 -4.71 6.35
CA TYR A 5 -3.67 -3.91 7.44
C TYR A 5 -3.20 -2.58 6.86
N GLY A 6 -3.90 -1.51 7.17
CA GLY A 6 -3.67 -0.22 6.53
C GLY A 6 -3.98 0.97 7.43
N LYS A 7 -3.58 2.16 6.99
CA LYS A 7 -3.91 3.44 7.62
C LYS A 7 -4.82 4.24 6.70
N SER A 8 -5.99 4.62 7.18
CA SER A 8 -7.06 5.22 6.36
C SER A 8 -6.66 6.51 5.64
N ASP A 9 -5.72 7.28 6.18
CA ASP A 9 -5.24 8.52 5.58
C ASP A 9 -3.94 8.36 4.76
N SER A 10 -3.47 7.13 4.55
CA SER A 10 -2.33 6.82 3.69
C SER A 10 -2.76 6.65 2.23
N GLY A 11 -2.12 7.37 1.31
CA GLY A 11 -2.38 7.22 -0.13
C GLY A 11 -2.06 5.82 -0.66
N ASN A 12 -0.99 5.19 -0.17
CA ASN A 12 -0.63 3.82 -0.54
C ASN A 12 -1.66 2.79 -0.04
N CYS A 13 -2.26 3.01 1.12
CA CYS A 13 -3.34 2.16 1.62
C CYS A 13 -4.65 2.44 0.88
N TYR A 14 -4.95 3.71 0.57
CA TYR A 14 -6.15 4.11 -0.15
C TYR A 14 -6.23 3.46 -1.54
N LYS A 15 -5.14 3.44 -2.31
CA LYS A 15 -5.17 2.82 -3.65
C LYS A 15 -5.50 1.33 -3.62
N VAL A 16 -5.07 0.59 -2.58
CA VAL A 16 -5.45 -0.81 -2.38
C VAL A 16 -6.94 -0.94 -2.08
N LYS A 17 -7.46 -0.11 -1.18
CA LYS A 17 -8.89 -0.07 -0.87
C LYS A 17 -9.72 0.26 -2.12
N LEU A 18 -9.28 1.26 -2.89
CA LEU A 18 -9.96 1.66 -4.14
C LEU A 18 -10.03 0.50 -5.15
N ALA A 19 -8.95 -0.26 -5.31
CA ALA A 19 -8.96 -1.42 -6.22
C ALA A 19 -9.91 -2.53 -5.73
N LEU A 20 -9.94 -2.81 -4.43
CA LEU A 20 -10.87 -3.78 -3.84
C LEU A 20 -12.33 -3.38 -4.09
N GLU A 21 -12.68 -2.10 -3.89
CA GLU A 21 -14.02 -1.57 -4.15
C GLU A 21 -14.38 -1.63 -5.65
N GLN A 22 -13.48 -1.21 -6.53
CA GLN A 22 -13.72 -1.26 -7.98
C GLN A 22 -13.89 -2.68 -8.52
N LEU A 23 -13.20 -3.64 -7.93
CA LEU A 23 -13.29 -5.05 -8.27
C LEU A 23 -14.44 -5.77 -7.54
N SER A 24 -15.13 -5.09 -6.63
CA SER A 24 -16.17 -5.67 -5.77
C SER A 24 -15.70 -6.91 -4.99
N LEU A 25 -14.43 -6.91 -4.58
CA LEU A 25 -13.83 -8.00 -3.82
C LEU A 25 -14.13 -7.85 -2.33
N PRO A 26 -14.64 -8.89 -1.66
CA PRO A 26 -14.88 -8.84 -0.22
C PRO A 26 -13.55 -8.83 0.54
N TYR A 27 -13.44 -7.93 1.50
CA TYR A 27 -12.25 -7.79 2.33
C TYR A 27 -12.56 -7.35 3.75
N ARG A 28 -11.62 -7.58 4.65
CA ARG A 28 -11.59 -7.02 5.99
C ARG A 28 -10.52 -5.95 6.06
N TRP A 29 -10.86 -4.79 6.62
CA TRP A 29 -9.90 -3.73 6.92
C TRP A 29 -9.51 -3.74 8.39
N VAL A 30 -8.21 -3.71 8.67
CA VAL A 30 -7.67 -3.54 10.02
C VAL A 30 -6.88 -2.24 10.04
N GLU A 31 -7.36 -1.27 10.81
CA GLU A 31 -6.69 0.02 10.96
C GLU A 31 -5.40 -0.16 11.75
N ILE A 32 -4.30 0.40 11.24
CA ILE A 32 -2.96 0.38 11.85
C ILE A 32 -2.44 1.81 11.93
N ASP A 33 -2.25 2.31 13.15
CA ASP A 33 -1.69 3.64 13.33
C ASP A 33 -0.15 3.60 13.37
N SER A 34 0.45 3.85 12.21
CA SER A 34 1.92 3.91 12.08
C SER A 34 2.55 5.05 12.89
N THR A 35 1.79 6.10 13.23
CA THR A 35 2.29 7.23 14.03
C THR A 35 2.41 6.87 15.51
N ARG A 36 1.69 5.85 15.96
CA ARG A 36 1.74 5.31 17.33
C ARG A 36 2.67 4.09 17.46
N GLY A 37 3.42 3.77 16.42
CA GLY A 37 4.36 2.65 16.45
C GLY A 37 3.73 1.27 16.24
N GLU A 38 2.47 1.19 15.84
CA GLU A 38 1.77 -0.10 15.66
C GLU A 38 2.38 -0.97 14.55
N THR A 39 3.10 -0.36 13.59
CA THR A 39 3.86 -1.08 12.56
C THR A 39 5.19 -1.65 13.08
N ARG A 40 5.56 -1.39 14.34
CA ARG A 40 6.82 -1.82 14.97
C ARG A 40 6.60 -2.89 16.05
N THR A 41 5.37 -3.32 16.26
CA THR A 41 5.07 -4.44 17.15
C THR A 41 5.62 -5.75 16.57
N GLU A 42 5.96 -6.69 17.44
CA GLU A 42 6.45 -8.01 17.02
C GLU A 42 5.45 -8.70 16.09
N SER A 43 4.16 -8.63 16.43
CA SER A 43 3.09 -9.22 15.61
C SER A 43 3.00 -8.59 14.22
N PHE A 44 3.17 -7.26 14.08
CA PHE A 44 3.16 -6.63 12.76
C PHE A 44 4.44 -6.96 11.98
N LEU A 45 5.60 -6.93 12.62
CA LEU A 45 6.88 -7.24 12.00
C LEU A 45 6.98 -8.69 11.53
N SER A 46 6.28 -9.62 12.17
CA SER A 46 6.18 -11.00 11.69
C SER A 46 5.38 -11.12 10.37
N MET A 47 4.44 -10.21 10.12
CA MET A 47 3.69 -10.12 8.85
C MET A 47 4.47 -9.36 7.77
N ASN A 48 5.16 -8.30 8.17
CA ASN A 48 5.94 -7.44 7.28
C ASN A 48 7.19 -6.92 7.99
N PRO A 49 8.36 -7.53 7.80
CA PRO A 49 9.61 -7.11 8.45
C PRO A 49 10.03 -5.67 8.15
N ASN A 50 9.54 -5.09 7.03
CA ASN A 50 9.79 -3.69 6.70
C ASN A 50 8.98 -2.71 7.57
N GLY A 51 7.95 -3.19 8.28
CA GLY A 51 7.16 -2.37 9.20
C GLY A 51 6.42 -1.22 8.52
N LYS A 52 5.84 -1.47 7.36
CA LYS A 52 5.08 -0.47 6.58
C LYS A 52 3.68 -0.97 6.23
N VAL A 53 2.77 -0.03 6.09
CA VAL A 53 1.41 -0.26 5.58
C VAL A 53 1.31 0.24 4.13
N PRO A 54 0.46 -0.37 3.28
CA PRO A 54 -0.40 -1.53 3.55
C PRO A 54 0.36 -2.85 3.56
N THR A 55 -0.19 -3.82 4.30
CA THR A 55 0.18 -5.23 4.21
C THR A 55 -1.10 -6.04 4.06
N ALA A 56 -1.13 -6.99 3.15
CA ALA A 56 -2.28 -7.87 2.94
C ALA A 56 -2.03 -9.26 3.52
N ALA A 57 -3.04 -9.82 4.20
CA ALA A 57 -3.09 -11.25 4.50
C ALA A 57 -3.97 -11.93 3.46
N LEU A 58 -3.42 -12.93 2.80
CA LEU A 58 -4.07 -13.71 1.75
C LEU A 58 -4.86 -14.88 2.33
N GLU A 59 -5.65 -15.53 1.49
CA GLU A 59 -6.53 -16.63 1.94
C GLU A 59 -5.77 -17.88 2.37
N ASP A 60 -4.58 -18.08 1.83
CA ASP A 60 -3.68 -19.18 2.19
C ASP A 60 -2.88 -18.93 3.48
N GLY A 61 -3.09 -17.77 4.13
CA GLY A 61 -2.38 -17.38 5.33
C GLY A 61 -1.04 -16.68 5.09
N SER A 62 -0.63 -16.51 3.85
CA SER A 62 0.57 -15.75 3.51
C SER A 62 0.33 -14.22 3.63
N PHE A 63 1.43 -13.47 3.77
CA PHE A 63 1.39 -12.02 3.82
C PHE A 63 2.07 -11.41 2.60
N LEU A 64 1.42 -10.41 2.01
CA LEU A 64 1.94 -9.66 0.87
C LEU A 64 2.08 -8.19 1.25
N PRO A 65 3.28 -7.68 1.49
CA PRO A 65 3.56 -6.25 1.59
C PRO A 65 3.69 -5.60 0.21
N GLU A 66 3.92 -4.28 0.19
CA GLU A 66 4.04 -3.41 -0.97
C GLU A 66 2.71 -3.17 -1.70
N SER A 67 2.24 -1.92 -1.64
CA SER A 67 0.94 -1.54 -2.19
C SER A 67 0.77 -1.88 -3.67
N ASN A 68 1.83 -1.70 -4.49
CA ASN A 68 1.76 -2.03 -5.91
C ASN A 68 1.80 -3.54 -6.19
N ALA A 69 2.48 -4.33 -5.35
CA ALA A 69 2.40 -5.79 -5.43
C ALA A 69 1.00 -6.28 -5.09
N ILE A 70 0.37 -5.69 -4.05
CA ILE A 70 -1.02 -5.99 -3.68
C ILE A 70 -1.97 -5.63 -4.84
N LEU A 71 -1.82 -4.44 -5.44
CA LEU A 71 -2.63 -4.05 -6.60
C LEU A 71 -2.49 -5.02 -7.77
N HIS A 72 -1.26 -5.42 -8.10
CA HIS A 72 -1.00 -6.36 -9.17
C HIS A 72 -1.65 -7.72 -8.90
N TYR A 73 -1.54 -8.21 -7.65
CA TYR A 73 -2.17 -9.46 -7.22
C TYR A 73 -3.71 -9.41 -7.36
N LEU A 74 -4.34 -8.31 -6.89
CA LEU A 74 -5.79 -8.13 -6.96
C LEU A 74 -6.30 -7.99 -8.40
N ALA A 75 -5.50 -7.36 -9.27
CA ALA A 75 -5.89 -7.07 -10.65
C ALA A 75 -5.76 -8.28 -11.59
N GLU A 76 -5.11 -9.38 -11.16
CA GLU A 76 -4.93 -10.56 -12.00
C GLU A 76 -6.30 -11.12 -12.46
N GLY A 77 -6.44 -11.34 -13.77
CA GLY A 77 -7.70 -11.82 -14.37
C GLY A 77 -8.84 -10.80 -14.40
N SER A 78 -8.58 -9.54 -14.06
CA SER A 78 -9.58 -8.46 -14.03
C SER A 78 -9.36 -7.44 -15.17
N PRO A 79 -10.35 -6.57 -15.46
CA PRO A 79 -10.19 -5.48 -16.41
C PRO A 79 -9.12 -4.44 -16.05
N LEU A 80 -8.65 -4.41 -14.80
CA LEU A 80 -7.61 -3.48 -14.35
C LEU A 80 -6.20 -3.91 -14.82
N LEU A 81 -6.02 -5.16 -15.22
CA LEU A 81 -4.74 -5.66 -15.72
C LEU A 81 -4.92 -6.23 -17.13
N PRO A 82 -4.35 -5.58 -18.18
CA PRO A 82 -4.41 -6.10 -19.55
C PRO A 82 -3.85 -7.52 -19.68
N ALA A 83 -4.45 -8.32 -20.56
CA ALA A 83 -3.98 -9.69 -20.81
C ALA A 83 -2.73 -9.74 -21.70
N ASP A 84 -2.56 -8.74 -22.58
CA ASP A 84 -1.43 -8.70 -23.51
C ASP A 84 -0.11 -8.30 -22.84
N ARG A 85 0.98 -8.81 -23.38
CA ARG A 85 2.33 -8.62 -22.82
C ARG A 85 2.73 -7.16 -22.71
N LEU A 86 2.45 -6.35 -23.72
CA LEU A 86 2.83 -4.93 -23.71
C LEU A 86 1.98 -4.12 -22.75
N GLY A 87 0.66 -4.37 -22.71
CA GLY A 87 -0.25 -3.73 -21.77
C GLY A 87 0.15 -3.99 -20.33
N ARG A 88 0.48 -5.23 -19.97
CA ARG A 88 1.00 -5.59 -18.62
C ARG A 88 2.30 -4.86 -18.30
N ALA A 89 3.23 -4.79 -19.25
CA ALA A 89 4.49 -4.07 -19.07
C ALA A 89 4.26 -2.57 -18.84
N ARG A 90 3.31 -1.95 -19.54
CA ARG A 90 2.94 -0.54 -19.35
C ARG A 90 2.30 -0.28 -17.97
N VAL A 91 1.47 -1.19 -17.49
CA VAL A 91 0.95 -1.10 -16.11
C VAL A 91 2.10 -1.09 -15.12
N LEU A 92 3.02 -2.04 -15.20
CA LEU A 92 4.20 -2.08 -14.31
C LEU A 92 5.08 -0.84 -14.46
N GLN A 93 5.28 -0.32 -15.69
CA GLN A 93 6.01 0.92 -15.93
C GLN A 93 5.44 2.09 -15.12
N TRP A 94 4.10 2.27 -15.13
CA TRP A 94 3.45 3.34 -14.38
C TRP A 94 3.44 3.09 -12.88
N MET A 95 3.33 1.84 -12.43
CA MET A 95 3.44 1.48 -11.03
C MET A 95 4.84 1.78 -10.47
N PHE A 96 5.90 1.49 -11.23
CA PHE A 96 7.28 1.83 -10.85
C PHE A 96 7.50 3.34 -10.88
N PHE A 97 6.99 4.04 -11.90
CA PHE A 97 7.07 5.50 -11.95
C PHE A 97 6.39 6.13 -10.73
N GLU A 98 5.20 5.68 -10.37
CA GLU A 98 4.47 6.20 -9.21
C GLU A 98 5.28 6.03 -7.93
N GLN A 99 5.84 4.87 -7.65
CA GLN A 99 6.59 4.59 -6.42
C GLN A 99 7.99 5.20 -6.39
N TYR A 100 8.62 5.42 -7.52
CA TYR A 100 10.00 5.92 -7.59
C TYR A 100 10.08 7.42 -7.90
N SER A 101 9.21 7.94 -8.77
CA SER A 101 9.31 9.31 -9.29
C SER A 101 8.18 10.23 -8.84
N HIS A 102 7.11 9.74 -8.25
CA HIS A 102 5.98 10.54 -7.77
C HIS A 102 5.82 10.46 -6.24
N GLU A 103 5.64 9.27 -5.69
CA GLU A 103 5.38 9.05 -4.27
C GLU A 103 6.46 9.67 -3.36
N PRO A 104 7.78 9.50 -3.60
CA PRO A 104 8.81 10.05 -2.73
C PRO A 104 8.78 11.59 -2.63
N TYR A 105 8.31 12.27 -3.65
CA TYR A 105 8.25 13.72 -3.70
C TYR A 105 6.94 14.30 -3.17
N ILE A 106 5.82 13.63 -3.42
CA ILE A 106 4.49 14.12 -3.06
C ILE A 106 4.01 13.55 -1.74
N ALA A 107 3.97 12.22 -1.61
CA ALA A 107 3.43 11.57 -0.42
C ALA A 107 4.37 11.69 0.79
N VAL A 108 5.69 11.63 0.58
CA VAL A 108 6.68 11.83 1.64
C VAL A 108 6.64 13.27 2.14
N ALA A 109 6.62 14.27 1.24
CA ALA A 109 6.49 15.67 1.62
C ALA A 109 5.20 15.93 2.41
N ARG A 110 4.07 15.39 1.94
CA ARG A 110 2.79 15.46 2.67
C ARG A 110 2.89 14.82 4.05
N SER A 111 3.50 13.66 4.16
CA SER A 111 3.67 12.94 5.43
C SER A 111 4.51 13.76 6.42
N ILE A 112 5.62 14.33 5.97
CA ILE A 112 6.49 15.19 6.78
C ILE A 112 5.71 16.39 7.30
N LEU A 113 5.00 17.10 6.42
CA LEU A 113 4.24 18.30 6.77
C LEU A 113 3.06 18.00 7.70
N ARG A 114 2.44 16.83 7.57
CA ARG A 114 1.26 16.45 8.35
C ARG A 114 1.60 15.92 9.75
N TYR A 115 2.63 15.08 9.86
CA TYR A 115 2.85 14.28 11.07
C TYR A 115 4.06 14.73 11.90
N LEU A 116 5.02 15.43 11.30
CA LEU A 116 6.18 15.89 12.06
C LEU A 116 5.94 17.30 12.63
N PRO A 117 6.51 17.61 13.82
CA PRO A 117 6.39 18.92 14.41
C PRO A 117 7.07 19.99 13.53
N PRO A 118 6.65 21.29 13.65
CA PRO A 118 7.16 22.38 12.80
C PRO A 118 8.68 22.59 12.84
N ASP A 119 9.29 22.25 13.97
CA ASP A 119 10.75 22.36 14.23
C ASP A 119 11.53 21.11 13.80
N SER A 120 10.88 20.14 13.21
CA SER A 120 11.56 18.92 12.73
C SER A 120 12.60 19.27 11.65
N PRO A 121 13.84 18.77 11.76
CA PRO A 121 14.89 18.99 10.75
C PRO A 121 14.52 18.39 9.37
N ARG A 122 13.56 17.47 9.32
CA ARG A 122 13.05 16.90 8.06
C ARG A 122 12.07 17.83 7.31
N ARG A 123 11.70 18.97 7.90
CA ARG A 123 10.88 19.99 7.24
C ARG A 123 11.71 21.04 6.50
N ALA A 124 13.04 21.07 6.74
CA ALA A 124 13.97 22.00 6.12
C ALA A 124 14.28 21.64 4.66
#